data_f028357cdadeb9695a5cbe3d70fc8077
#
_entry.id   f028357cdadeb9695a5cbe3d70fc8077
#
_cell.length_a   1.000
_cell.length_b   1.000
_cell.length_c   1.000
_cell.angle_alpha   90.00
_cell.angle_beta   90.00
_cell.angle_gamma   90.00
#
_symmetry.space_group_name_H-M   'P 1'
#
loop_
_entity.id
_entity.type
_entity.pdbx_description
1 polymer ?
#
loop_
_entity_poly.entity_id
_entity_poly.type
_entity_poly.pdbx_seq_one_letter_code
_entity_poly.pdbx_strand_id
1 'polypeptide(L)'
;MGFYELGQYDRAQETIDRALHVSPNVQSRHLKTAILGVAAVIHAETATTATEKTLVVSSLNQAALLIPPSQSPCAVSDDNFFRCDRGMLAIYKAMVFISPNMKGFTAEKVSDMLEDAQRWTCPELVRRQTCITCLQAQVHFLAGDYQQATEVALSALEKSRQIRSRLWRNALEELYRRLLNTSFKGKPLLVHLGVKLRTWDYGMG
;
A
#
# COMPACT_ATOMS: atom_id res chain seq x y z
N MET A 1 9.34 2.70 -7.43
CA MET A 1 7.89 2.44 -7.49
C MET A 1 7.41 2.15 -8.92
N GLY A 2 7.79 2.90 -9.96
CA GLY A 2 7.24 2.72 -11.33
C GLY A 2 7.28 1.29 -11.87
N PHE A 3 8.35 0.54 -11.71
CA PHE A 3 8.41 -0.87 -12.17
C PHE A 3 7.48 -1.79 -11.37
N TYR A 4 7.33 -1.57 -10.07
CA TYR A 4 6.38 -2.30 -9.21
C TYR A 4 4.94 -2.06 -9.68
N GLU A 5 4.59 -0.81 -9.99
CA GLU A 5 3.26 -0.42 -10.49
C GLU A 5 2.91 -1.05 -11.84
N LEU A 6 3.93 -1.38 -12.65
CA LEU A 6 3.78 -2.06 -13.93
C LEU A 6 3.84 -3.59 -13.83
N GLY A 7 3.94 -4.15 -12.63
CA GLY A 7 4.10 -5.59 -12.40
C GLY A 7 5.47 -6.14 -12.83
N GLN A 8 6.45 -5.27 -13.06
CA GLN A 8 7.82 -5.65 -13.44
C GLN A 8 8.66 -5.88 -12.18
N TYR A 9 8.30 -6.89 -11.41
CA TYR A 9 8.89 -7.15 -10.09
C TYR A 9 10.40 -7.36 -10.14
N ASP A 10 10.94 -8.07 -11.12
CA ASP A 10 12.38 -8.31 -11.26
C ASP A 10 13.17 -6.98 -11.39
N ARG A 11 12.67 -6.06 -12.23
CA ARG A 11 13.26 -4.72 -12.37
C ARG A 11 13.11 -3.86 -11.13
N ALA A 12 11.97 -3.98 -10.46
CA ALA A 12 11.74 -3.30 -9.20
C ALA A 12 12.72 -3.80 -8.14
N GLN A 13 12.92 -5.12 -8.08
CA GLN A 13 13.87 -5.79 -7.20
C GLN A 13 15.31 -5.28 -7.46
N GLU A 14 15.79 -5.36 -8.69
CA GLU A 14 17.13 -4.89 -9.06
C GLU A 14 17.35 -3.41 -8.69
N THR A 15 16.35 -2.58 -8.93
CA THR A 15 16.43 -1.14 -8.61
C THR A 15 16.52 -0.91 -7.11
N ILE A 16 15.73 -1.64 -6.29
CA ILE A 16 15.74 -1.48 -4.85
C ILE A 16 17.00 -2.05 -4.22
N ASP A 17 17.54 -3.14 -4.75
CA ASP A 17 18.81 -3.73 -4.28
C ASP A 17 19.97 -2.76 -4.50
N ARG A 18 20.01 -2.06 -5.63
CA ARG A 18 20.96 -0.95 -5.86
C ARG A 18 20.77 0.18 -4.85
N ALA A 19 19.53 0.56 -4.56
CA ALA A 19 19.24 1.60 -3.58
C ALA A 19 19.65 1.18 -2.17
N LEU A 20 19.44 -0.07 -1.79
CA LEU A 20 19.90 -0.64 -0.51
C LEU A 20 21.41 -0.64 -0.40
N HIS A 21 22.12 -0.97 -1.50
CA HIS A 21 23.59 -0.97 -1.51
C HIS A 21 24.18 0.41 -1.22
N VAL A 22 23.56 1.48 -1.71
CA VAL A 22 24.03 2.86 -1.46
C VAL A 22 23.43 3.47 -0.19
N SER A 23 22.40 2.87 0.40
CA SER A 23 21.66 3.40 1.54
C SER A 23 22.51 3.63 2.80
N PRO A 24 23.59 2.87 3.12
CA PRO A 24 24.46 3.15 4.24
C PRO A 24 25.06 4.56 4.20
N ASN A 25 25.33 5.07 3.00
CA ASN A 25 25.92 6.39 2.76
C ASN A 25 24.88 7.53 2.73
N VAL A 26 23.58 7.21 2.79
CA VAL A 26 22.51 8.21 2.81
C VAL A 26 22.43 8.84 4.19
N GLN A 27 22.63 10.17 4.26
CA GLN A 27 22.54 10.91 5.53
C GLN A 27 21.09 11.12 5.99
N SER A 28 20.15 11.25 5.06
CA SER A 28 18.72 11.45 5.38
C SER A 28 18.09 10.19 5.96
N ARG A 29 17.72 10.25 7.24
CA ARG A 29 16.98 9.18 7.93
C ARG A 29 15.65 8.89 7.22
N HIS A 30 14.94 9.92 6.77
CA HIS A 30 13.66 9.76 6.06
C HIS A 30 13.80 9.01 4.75
N LEU A 31 14.83 9.34 3.96
CA LEU A 31 15.09 8.63 2.70
C LEU A 31 15.50 7.17 2.97
N LYS A 32 16.35 6.93 3.96
CA LYS A 32 16.73 5.58 4.37
C LYS A 32 15.54 4.74 4.81
N THR A 33 14.65 5.33 5.63
CA THR A 33 13.40 4.69 6.04
C THR A 33 12.51 4.36 4.84
N ALA A 34 12.40 5.29 3.88
CA ALA A 34 11.62 5.06 2.66
C ALA A 34 12.22 3.94 1.80
N ILE A 35 13.54 3.89 1.61
CA ILE A 35 14.21 2.80 0.87
C ILE A 35 13.92 1.45 1.53
N LEU A 36 14.09 1.33 2.85
CA LEU A 36 13.84 0.10 3.58
C LEU A 36 12.36 -0.33 3.51
N GLY A 37 11.43 0.63 3.63
CA GLY A 37 9.98 0.36 3.53
C GLY A 37 9.58 -0.12 2.14
N VAL A 38 10.06 0.55 1.09
CA VAL A 38 9.80 0.15 -0.31
C VAL A 38 10.45 -1.20 -0.62
N ALA A 39 11.67 -1.44 -0.13
CA ALA A 39 12.35 -2.72 -0.27
C ALA A 39 11.52 -3.85 0.35
N ALA A 40 11.02 -3.65 1.56
CA ALA A 40 10.18 -4.65 2.22
C ALA A 40 8.93 -4.98 1.41
N VAL A 41 8.26 -3.98 0.82
CA VAL A 41 7.07 -4.18 -0.04
C VAL A 41 7.43 -5.00 -1.29
N ILE A 42 8.51 -4.64 -1.99
CA ILE A 42 8.91 -5.34 -3.23
C ILE A 42 9.34 -6.77 -2.91
N HIS A 43 10.17 -6.97 -1.88
CA HIS A 43 10.62 -8.30 -1.48
C HIS A 43 9.48 -9.19 -0.99
N ALA A 44 8.43 -8.62 -0.35
CA ALA A 44 7.27 -9.38 0.09
C ALA A 44 6.53 -10.06 -1.07
N GLU A 45 6.50 -9.44 -2.26
CA GLU A 45 5.84 -10.00 -3.44
C GLU A 45 6.61 -11.19 -4.06
N THR A 46 7.90 -11.31 -3.77
CA THR A 46 8.75 -12.38 -4.32
C THR A 46 9.23 -13.38 -3.28
N ALA A 47 9.02 -13.10 -1.97
CA ALA A 47 9.48 -13.93 -0.87
C ALA A 47 8.80 -15.31 -0.87
N THR A 48 9.59 -16.36 -1.07
CA THR A 48 9.12 -17.74 -1.08
C THR A 48 9.58 -18.53 0.16
N THR A 49 10.77 -18.23 0.65
CA THR A 49 11.40 -18.92 1.79
C THR A 49 11.16 -18.21 3.12
N ALA A 50 11.29 -18.96 4.21
CA ALA A 50 11.21 -18.39 5.57
C ALA A 50 12.30 -17.33 5.82
N THR A 51 13.50 -17.53 5.26
CA THR A 51 14.61 -16.60 5.38
C THR A 51 14.30 -15.26 4.70
N GLU A 52 13.77 -15.29 3.47
CA GLU A 52 13.36 -14.08 2.75
C GLU A 52 12.27 -13.32 3.51
N LYS A 53 11.27 -14.02 4.05
CA LYS A 53 10.21 -13.41 4.87
C LYS A 53 10.77 -12.74 6.13
N THR A 54 11.76 -13.37 6.77
CA THR A 54 12.45 -12.80 7.92
C THR A 54 13.21 -11.53 7.55
N LEU A 55 13.85 -11.49 6.38
CA LEU A 55 14.54 -10.29 5.86
C LEU A 55 13.57 -9.15 5.60
N VAL A 56 12.39 -9.43 5.03
CA VAL A 56 11.32 -8.44 4.82
C VAL A 56 10.92 -7.79 6.16
N VAL A 57 10.64 -8.60 7.18
CA VAL A 57 10.28 -8.11 8.52
C VAL A 57 11.43 -7.33 9.17
N SER A 58 12.67 -7.81 9.01
CA SER A 58 13.87 -7.12 9.50
C SER A 58 14.01 -5.73 8.89
N SER A 59 13.79 -5.59 7.58
CA SER A 59 13.82 -4.29 6.88
C SER A 59 12.79 -3.30 7.45
N LEU A 60 11.56 -3.76 7.73
CA LEU A 60 10.53 -2.94 8.38
C LEU A 60 10.93 -2.51 9.80
N ASN A 61 11.54 -3.42 10.56
CA ASN A 61 12.01 -3.13 11.92
C ASN A 61 13.17 -2.11 11.90
N GLN A 62 14.12 -2.26 10.97
CA GLN A 62 15.19 -1.28 10.78
C GLN A 62 14.63 0.09 10.37
N ALA A 63 13.64 0.14 9.48
CA ALA A 63 12.96 1.37 9.11
C ALA A 63 12.30 2.04 10.33
N ALA A 64 11.68 1.25 11.22
CA ALA A 64 11.05 1.75 12.44
C ALA A 64 12.05 2.42 13.39
N LEU A 65 13.25 1.87 13.54
CA LEU A 65 14.30 2.42 14.40
C LEU A 65 14.83 3.79 13.91
N LEU A 66 14.64 4.12 12.65
CA LEU A 66 15.06 5.39 12.07
C LEU A 66 14.04 6.53 12.30
N ILE A 67 12.82 6.21 12.69
CA ILE A 67 11.76 7.19 12.94
C ILE A 67 11.88 7.71 14.38
N PRO A 68 11.99 9.03 14.57
CA PRO A 68 12.07 9.60 15.92
C PRO A 68 10.78 9.32 16.73
N PRO A 69 10.89 8.92 18.00
CA PRO A 69 9.72 8.69 18.86
C PRO A 69 8.89 9.95 19.13
N SER A 70 9.51 11.12 19.05
CA SER A 70 8.89 12.44 19.28
C SER A 70 8.19 13.02 18.06
N GLN A 71 8.01 12.25 16.97
CA GLN A 71 7.35 12.74 15.79
C GLN A 71 5.86 12.97 16.07
N SER A 72 5.39 14.21 15.85
CA SER A 72 3.97 14.53 15.96
C SER A 72 3.22 14.12 14.68
N PRO A 73 1.95 13.69 14.79
CA PRO A 73 1.07 13.58 13.64
C PRO A 73 1.02 14.93 12.90
N CYS A 74 1.00 14.90 11.60
CA CYS A 74 0.92 16.12 10.76
C CYS A 74 2.11 17.12 10.88
N ALA A 75 3.19 16.77 11.55
CA ALA A 75 4.41 17.62 11.60
C ALA A 75 5.16 17.68 10.24
N VAL A 76 4.53 17.19 9.18
CA VAL A 76 5.13 17.04 7.85
C VAL A 76 4.69 18.22 6.98
N SER A 77 5.60 19.15 6.67
CA SER A 77 5.43 20.01 5.52
C SER A 77 5.47 19.15 4.24
N ASP A 78 4.60 19.44 3.29
CA ASP A 78 4.40 18.68 2.05
C ASP A 78 5.60 18.73 1.08
N ASP A 79 6.65 19.46 1.45
CA ASP A 79 7.80 19.78 0.60
C ASP A 79 8.74 18.60 0.32
N ASN A 80 8.53 17.44 0.96
CA ASN A 80 9.38 16.26 0.77
C ASN A 80 8.58 15.01 0.43
N PHE A 81 8.38 14.78 -0.86
CA PHE A 81 7.74 13.59 -1.43
C PHE A 81 8.33 12.25 -0.93
N PHE A 82 9.56 12.25 -0.44
CA PHE A 82 10.27 11.06 0.07
C PHE A 82 10.27 10.95 1.60
N ARG A 83 9.49 11.77 2.30
CA ARG A 83 9.47 11.71 3.76
C ARG A 83 8.68 10.49 4.23
N CYS A 84 9.38 9.47 4.70
CA CYS A 84 8.78 8.35 5.40
C CYS A 84 8.69 8.70 6.90
N ASP A 85 7.47 8.83 7.37
CA ASP A 85 7.09 9.02 8.76
C ASP A 85 6.42 7.75 9.31
N ARG A 86 5.94 7.81 10.56
CA ARG A 86 5.26 6.70 11.21
C ARG A 86 4.01 6.23 10.42
N GLY A 87 3.23 7.16 9.89
CA GLY A 87 2.05 6.83 9.08
C GLY A 87 2.42 6.10 7.80
N MET A 88 3.46 6.57 7.09
CA MET A 88 3.95 5.91 5.88
C MET A 88 4.54 4.53 6.17
N LEU A 89 5.26 4.37 7.28
CA LEU A 89 5.78 3.07 7.71
C LEU A 89 4.62 2.09 8.02
N ALA A 90 3.56 2.56 8.67
CA ALA A 90 2.37 1.73 8.93
C ALA A 90 1.70 1.28 7.63
N ILE A 91 1.65 2.15 6.60
CA ILE A 91 1.20 1.79 5.24
C ILE A 91 2.09 0.70 4.65
N TYR A 92 3.42 0.84 4.69
CA TYR A 92 4.32 -0.19 4.17
C TYR A 92 4.15 -1.53 4.90
N LYS A 93 3.98 -1.52 6.22
CA LYS A 93 3.67 -2.72 7.00
C LYS A 93 2.38 -3.39 6.50
N ALA A 94 1.30 -2.62 6.34
CA ALA A 94 0.04 -3.14 5.83
C ALA A 94 0.20 -3.74 4.43
N MET A 95 0.90 -3.08 3.50
CA MET A 95 1.17 -3.59 2.16
C MET A 95 1.92 -4.92 2.20
N VAL A 96 2.97 -5.02 3.02
CA VAL A 96 3.74 -6.26 3.19
C VAL A 96 2.85 -7.39 3.69
N PHE A 97 2.02 -7.15 4.70
CA PHE A 97 1.21 -8.21 5.32
C PHE A 97 -0.08 -8.57 4.56
N ILE A 98 -0.50 -7.74 3.60
CA ILE A 98 -1.55 -8.09 2.63
C ILE A 98 -0.99 -8.98 1.52
N SER A 99 0.32 -8.97 1.25
CA SER A 99 0.93 -9.80 0.21
C SER A 99 0.64 -11.29 0.46
N PRO A 100 0.21 -12.05 -0.57
CA PRO A 100 -0.13 -13.46 -0.45
C PRO A 100 1.06 -14.33 -0.02
N ASN A 101 2.28 -13.85 -0.23
CA ASN A 101 3.50 -14.56 0.16
C ASN A 101 3.83 -14.41 1.65
N MET A 102 3.30 -13.39 2.33
CA MET A 102 3.53 -13.10 3.74
C MET A 102 2.43 -13.70 4.63
N LYS A 103 2.17 -15.01 4.47
CA LYS A 103 1.13 -15.74 5.23
C LYS A 103 1.37 -15.67 6.74
N GLY A 104 0.27 -15.65 7.52
CA GLY A 104 0.29 -15.71 9.00
C GLY A 104 -0.20 -14.43 9.69
N PHE A 105 -0.58 -13.40 8.93
CA PHE A 105 -1.24 -12.21 9.48
C PHE A 105 -2.74 -12.29 9.26
N THR A 106 -3.50 -11.96 10.31
CA THR A 106 -4.96 -11.89 10.25
C THR A 106 -5.38 -10.52 9.68
N ALA A 107 -6.55 -10.47 9.04
CA ALA A 107 -7.13 -9.22 8.55
C ALA A 107 -7.25 -8.18 9.66
N GLU A 108 -7.57 -8.60 10.89
CA GLU A 108 -7.63 -7.75 12.08
C GLU A 108 -6.31 -7.02 12.36
N LYS A 109 -5.18 -7.75 12.41
CA LYS A 109 -3.86 -7.14 12.62
C LYS A 109 -3.48 -6.13 11.55
N VAL A 110 -3.87 -6.39 10.30
CA VAL A 110 -3.61 -5.44 9.21
C VAL A 110 -4.54 -4.24 9.32
N SER A 111 -5.79 -4.42 9.76
CA SER A 111 -6.70 -3.32 10.08
C SER A 111 -6.12 -2.39 11.14
N ASP A 112 -5.58 -2.93 12.24
CA ASP A 112 -4.93 -2.13 13.30
C ASP A 112 -3.78 -1.28 12.74
N MET A 113 -2.98 -1.84 11.81
CA MET A 113 -1.90 -1.10 11.14
C MET A 113 -2.45 0.03 10.28
N LEU A 114 -3.57 -0.17 9.60
CA LEU A 114 -4.19 0.87 8.77
C LEU A 114 -4.86 1.95 9.63
N GLU A 115 -5.41 1.61 10.79
CA GLU A 115 -5.90 2.58 11.77
C GLU A 115 -4.74 3.43 12.33
N ASP A 116 -3.59 2.82 12.64
CA ASP A 116 -2.40 3.57 13.04
C ASP A 116 -1.92 4.48 11.89
N ALA A 117 -1.90 3.98 10.66
CA ALA A 117 -1.57 4.78 9.48
C ALA A 117 -2.52 5.97 9.32
N GLN A 118 -3.83 5.77 9.48
CA GLN A 118 -4.84 6.81 9.41
C GLN A 118 -4.62 7.89 10.49
N ARG A 119 -4.35 7.48 11.72
CA ARG A 119 -4.10 8.37 12.87
C ARG A 119 -2.88 9.26 12.68
N TRP A 120 -1.85 8.75 11.97
CA TRP A 120 -0.60 9.44 11.69
C TRP A 120 -0.55 10.14 10.34
N THR A 121 -1.64 10.09 9.55
CA THR A 121 -1.70 10.70 8.22
C THR A 121 -2.61 11.92 8.24
N CYS A 122 -2.07 13.06 7.87
CA CYS A 122 -2.86 14.29 7.76
C CYS A 122 -3.97 14.15 6.71
N PRO A 123 -5.17 14.71 6.98
CA PRO A 123 -6.27 14.71 6.03
C PRO A 123 -5.92 15.29 4.65
N GLU A 124 -5.02 16.27 4.62
CA GLU A 124 -4.58 16.96 3.40
C GLU A 124 -3.70 16.07 2.48
N LEU A 125 -3.11 15.01 3.04
CA LEU A 125 -2.28 14.06 2.28
C LEU A 125 -3.14 13.08 1.46
N VAL A 126 -3.88 13.62 0.47
CA VAL A 126 -4.90 12.88 -0.30
C VAL A 126 -4.34 11.59 -0.90
N ARG A 127 -3.09 11.59 -1.38
CA ARG A 127 -2.46 10.38 -1.92
C ARG A 127 -2.31 9.26 -0.89
N ARG A 128 -1.91 9.60 0.35
CA ARG A 128 -1.80 8.63 1.46
C ARG A 128 -3.18 8.15 1.91
N GLN A 129 -4.15 9.06 2.02
CA GLN A 129 -5.54 8.71 2.34
C GLN A 129 -6.13 7.75 1.30
N THR A 130 -5.86 8.00 0.02
CA THR A 130 -6.27 7.08 -1.06
C THR A 130 -5.63 5.71 -0.90
N CYS A 131 -4.32 5.67 -0.62
CA CYS A 131 -3.59 4.42 -0.37
C CYS A 131 -4.23 3.63 0.78
N ILE A 132 -4.43 4.26 1.93
CA ILE A 132 -5.05 3.64 3.11
C ILE A 132 -6.43 3.06 2.75
N THR A 133 -7.28 3.85 2.07
CA THR A 133 -8.62 3.40 1.67
C THR A 133 -8.57 2.21 0.71
N CYS A 134 -7.64 2.19 -0.25
CA CYS A 134 -7.46 1.04 -1.13
C CYS A 134 -7.02 -0.23 -0.38
N LEU A 135 -6.13 -0.08 0.60
CA LEU A 135 -5.69 -1.20 1.43
C LEU A 135 -6.80 -1.68 2.38
N GLN A 136 -7.61 -0.80 2.93
CA GLN A 136 -8.79 -1.16 3.73
C GLN A 136 -9.77 -2.02 2.93
N ALA A 137 -10.03 -1.67 1.65
CA ALA A 137 -10.86 -2.51 0.77
C ALA A 137 -10.28 -3.93 0.61
N GLN A 138 -8.96 -4.06 0.49
CA GLN A 138 -8.30 -5.36 0.41
C GLN A 138 -8.38 -6.14 1.73
N VAL A 139 -8.28 -5.47 2.88
CA VAL A 139 -8.43 -6.11 4.20
C VAL A 139 -9.83 -6.65 4.40
N HIS A 140 -10.88 -5.89 4.05
CA HIS A 140 -12.26 -6.39 4.09
C HIS A 140 -12.46 -7.60 3.17
N PHE A 141 -11.83 -7.59 1.98
CA PHE A 141 -11.84 -8.76 1.09
C PHE A 141 -11.20 -9.99 1.76
N LEU A 142 -10.04 -9.83 2.40
CA LEU A 142 -9.34 -10.91 3.10
C LEU A 142 -10.12 -11.42 4.31
N ALA A 143 -10.89 -10.56 4.97
CA ALA A 143 -11.82 -10.93 6.05
C ALA A 143 -13.07 -11.66 5.56
N GLY A 144 -13.30 -11.73 4.23
CA GLY A 144 -14.52 -12.32 3.65
C GLY A 144 -15.72 -11.37 3.66
N ASP A 145 -15.56 -10.14 4.11
CA ASP A 145 -16.60 -9.11 4.08
C ASP A 145 -16.60 -8.41 2.70
N TYR A 146 -17.16 -9.12 1.71
CA TYR A 146 -17.15 -8.68 0.31
C TYR A 146 -18.03 -7.46 0.07
N GLN A 147 -19.07 -7.26 0.89
CA GLN A 147 -19.91 -6.08 0.80
C GLN A 147 -19.10 -4.84 1.20
N GLN A 148 -18.52 -4.84 2.39
CA GLN A 148 -17.73 -3.72 2.88
C GLN A 148 -16.49 -3.49 2.01
N ALA A 149 -15.84 -4.56 1.53
CA ALA A 149 -14.75 -4.46 0.57
C ALA A 149 -15.15 -3.67 -0.68
N THR A 150 -16.36 -3.91 -1.21
CA THR A 150 -16.87 -3.23 -2.41
C THR A 150 -17.25 -1.78 -2.14
N GLU A 151 -17.87 -1.48 -0.99
CA GLU A 151 -18.23 -0.12 -0.57
C GLU A 151 -16.97 0.75 -0.41
N VAL A 152 -15.97 0.23 0.30
CA VAL A 152 -14.69 0.91 0.49
C VAL A 152 -13.93 1.07 -0.83
N ALA A 153 -13.99 0.07 -1.73
CA ALA A 153 -13.38 0.14 -3.05
C ALA A 153 -14.00 1.26 -3.92
N LEU A 154 -15.32 1.47 -3.85
CA LEU A 154 -15.98 2.58 -4.53
C LEU A 154 -15.50 3.93 -4.01
N SER A 155 -15.38 4.10 -2.69
CA SER A 155 -14.83 5.31 -2.08
C SER A 155 -13.36 5.53 -2.51
N ALA A 156 -12.55 4.47 -2.49
CA ALA A 156 -11.16 4.52 -2.94
C ALA A 156 -11.04 4.90 -4.41
N LEU A 157 -11.95 4.42 -5.25
CA LEU A 157 -11.98 4.73 -6.68
C LEU A 157 -12.22 6.22 -6.92
N GLU A 158 -13.16 6.85 -6.22
CA GLU A 158 -13.42 8.28 -6.33
C GLU A 158 -12.20 9.12 -5.90
N LYS A 159 -11.55 8.77 -4.79
CA LYS A 159 -10.30 9.41 -4.35
C LYS A 159 -9.17 9.22 -5.38
N SER A 160 -9.05 8.02 -5.96
CA SER A 160 -8.03 7.71 -6.97
C SER A 160 -8.23 8.53 -8.25
N ARG A 161 -9.48 8.83 -8.63
CA ARG A 161 -9.82 9.73 -9.75
C ARG A 161 -9.32 11.14 -9.50
N GLN A 162 -9.55 11.68 -8.31
CA GLN A 162 -9.12 13.04 -7.94
C GLN A 162 -7.61 13.23 -8.09
N ILE A 163 -6.82 12.21 -7.74
CA ILE A 163 -5.35 12.25 -7.85
C ILE A 163 -4.81 11.64 -9.16
N ARG A 164 -5.68 11.21 -10.07
CA ARG A 164 -5.35 10.56 -11.34
C ARG A 164 -4.35 9.41 -11.20
N SER A 165 -4.53 8.56 -10.18
CA SER A 165 -3.59 7.47 -9.88
C SER A 165 -3.92 6.18 -10.62
N ARG A 166 -3.08 5.83 -11.60
CA ARG A 166 -3.14 4.53 -12.30
C ARG A 166 -2.87 3.36 -11.36
N LEU A 167 -1.93 3.53 -10.44
CA LEU A 167 -1.57 2.49 -9.46
C LEU A 167 -2.80 2.02 -8.69
N TRP A 168 -3.51 2.94 -8.06
CA TRP A 168 -4.66 2.57 -7.23
C TRP A 168 -5.85 2.10 -8.05
N ARG A 169 -6.05 2.64 -9.23
CA ARG A 169 -7.03 2.09 -10.18
C ARG A 169 -6.73 0.63 -10.49
N ASN A 170 -5.49 0.29 -10.85
CA ASN A 170 -5.11 -1.08 -11.18
C ASN A 170 -5.26 -2.03 -9.98
N ALA A 171 -4.92 -1.58 -8.77
CA ALA A 171 -5.13 -2.34 -7.55
C ALA A 171 -6.62 -2.62 -7.28
N LEU A 172 -7.49 -1.63 -7.52
CA LEU A 172 -8.94 -1.78 -7.39
C LEU A 172 -9.54 -2.67 -8.49
N GLU A 173 -8.99 -2.63 -9.70
CA GLU A 173 -9.38 -3.52 -10.79
C GLU A 173 -9.02 -4.99 -10.48
N GLU A 174 -7.86 -5.22 -9.87
CA GLU A 174 -7.46 -6.55 -9.41
C GLU A 174 -8.36 -7.04 -8.27
N LEU A 175 -8.68 -6.18 -7.30
CA LEU A 175 -9.64 -6.49 -6.24
C LEU A 175 -11.02 -6.84 -6.84
N TYR A 176 -11.48 -6.08 -7.83
CA TYR A 176 -12.74 -6.36 -8.54
C TYR A 176 -12.71 -7.74 -9.21
N ARG A 177 -11.63 -8.12 -9.90
CA ARG A 177 -11.48 -9.45 -10.51
C ARG A 177 -11.54 -10.57 -9.46
N ARG A 178 -10.93 -10.35 -8.30
CA ARG A 178 -10.99 -11.31 -7.19
C ARG A 178 -12.40 -11.43 -6.61
N LEU A 179 -13.13 -10.33 -6.46
CA LEU A 179 -14.53 -10.31 -6.01
C LEU A 179 -15.48 -11.04 -6.97
N LEU A 180 -15.21 -11.01 -8.28
CA LEU A 180 -15.96 -11.76 -9.28
C LEU A 180 -15.86 -13.29 -9.10
N ASN A 181 -14.84 -13.78 -8.40
CA ASN A 181 -14.64 -15.19 -8.10
C ASN A 181 -15.19 -15.61 -6.72
N THR A 182 -16.00 -14.77 -6.08
CA THR A 182 -16.64 -15.05 -4.79
C THR A 182 -18.15 -15.22 -4.92
N SER A 183 -18.81 -15.57 -3.83
CA SER A 183 -20.28 -15.60 -3.73
C SER A 183 -20.94 -14.23 -3.90
N PHE A 184 -20.17 -13.16 -3.91
CA PHE A 184 -20.66 -11.79 -4.12
C PHE A 184 -20.82 -11.43 -5.59
N LYS A 185 -20.43 -12.31 -6.51
CA LYS A 185 -20.61 -12.15 -7.95
C LYS A 185 -22.08 -11.85 -8.30
N GLY A 186 -22.29 -10.86 -9.14
CA GLY A 186 -23.64 -10.46 -9.61
C GLY A 186 -24.42 -9.57 -8.64
N LYS A 187 -23.91 -9.27 -7.44
CA LYS A 187 -24.54 -8.30 -6.56
C LYS A 187 -24.51 -6.89 -7.17
N PRO A 188 -25.60 -6.09 -7.03
CA PRO A 188 -25.71 -4.77 -7.67
C PRO A 188 -24.53 -3.84 -7.35
N LEU A 189 -24.05 -3.89 -6.11
CA LEU A 189 -22.93 -3.07 -5.67
C LEU A 189 -21.63 -3.41 -6.43
N LEU A 190 -21.34 -4.71 -6.64
CA LEU A 190 -20.18 -5.15 -7.41
C LEU A 190 -20.31 -4.79 -8.89
N VAL A 191 -21.52 -4.91 -9.46
CA VAL A 191 -21.80 -4.47 -10.83
C VAL A 191 -21.52 -2.97 -10.97
N HIS A 192 -21.96 -2.17 -9.99
CA HIS A 192 -21.71 -0.73 -9.96
C HIS A 192 -20.21 -0.40 -9.94
N LEU A 193 -19.42 -1.09 -9.10
CA LEU A 193 -17.95 -0.93 -9.08
C LEU A 193 -17.35 -1.25 -10.47
N GLY A 194 -17.78 -2.33 -11.11
CA GLY A 194 -17.31 -2.71 -12.45
C GLY A 194 -17.65 -1.67 -13.53
N VAL A 195 -18.83 -1.04 -13.46
CA VAL A 195 -19.21 0.06 -14.36
C VAL A 195 -18.29 1.26 -14.13
N LYS A 196 -18.10 1.66 -12.86
CA LYS A 196 -17.24 2.80 -12.49
C LYS A 196 -15.79 2.61 -12.91
N LEU A 197 -15.24 1.39 -12.80
CA LEU A 197 -13.88 1.06 -13.24
C LEU A 197 -13.74 1.17 -14.77
N ARG A 198 -14.74 0.73 -15.54
CA ARG A 198 -14.74 0.80 -17.01
C ARG A 198 -14.91 2.23 -17.53
N THR A 199 -15.70 3.04 -16.84
CA THR A 199 -15.92 4.45 -17.20
C THR A 199 -14.85 5.39 -16.64
N TRP A 200 -13.75 4.84 -16.14
CA TRP A 200 -12.60 5.62 -15.74
C TRP A 200 -11.90 6.17 -16.99
N ASP A 201 -12.31 7.35 -17.42
CA ASP A 201 -11.55 8.09 -18.39
C ASP A 201 -10.41 8.86 -17.71
N TYR A 202 -9.22 8.62 -18.22
CA TYR A 202 -8.04 9.41 -17.86
C TYR A 202 -8.12 10.80 -18.48
N GLY A 203 -9.28 11.41 -18.60
CA GLY A 203 -9.43 12.73 -19.19
C GLY A 203 -8.21 13.12 -20.02
N MET A 204 -8.22 12.79 -21.32
CA MET A 204 -7.22 13.31 -22.23
C MET A 204 -7.48 14.82 -22.32
N GLY A 205 -6.74 15.57 -21.54
CA GLY A 205 -6.65 17.01 -21.58
C GLY A 205 -5.19 17.37 -21.68
#